data_0850019105f2090b988ff0d4d3f1ed22
#
_entry.id   0850019105f2090b988ff0d4d3f1ed22
#
_cell.length_a   1.000
_cell.length_b   1.000
_cell.length_c   1.000
_cell.angle_alpha   90.00
_cell.angle_beta   90.00
_cell.angle_gamma   90.00
#
_symmetry.space_group_name_H-M   'P 1'
#
loop_
_entity.id
_entity.type
_entity.pdbx_description
1 polymer ?
#
loop_
_entity_poly.entity_id
_entity_poly.type
_entity_poly.pdbx_seq_one_letter_code
_entity_poly.pdbx_strand_id
1 'polypeptide(L)'
;MQTPWRSPTRSTVAVNGRLPEHEAFRRRELRFHRYAYWFVNGVHVSIRLGKDDKLCLLVVIGVREDGTKELLAVEDGYRESTDSWSAVMRDLKARGANEPVLVLGDGALGTWAALRDVFPAARRQACWVHAIANVLDCLPKRLQPRAQTMLHEIMEAPTRADAALALERLRDELEAKDPKAIAKLDRDWKHLTAFYDFPAEHWRHLQTSNVIESSFATVKLRTRVTKGAGSKTAALAMAYKLLDAAQERWRRFNDHHLVADGLAGARFKDGIRVTDDDNDDNEMTDEKVAA
;
A
#
# COMPACT_ATOMS: atom_id res chain seq x y z
N MET A 1 41.19 -39.02 16.35
CA MET A 1 41.12 -38.06 15.26
C MET A 1 40.11 -36.99 15.66
N GLN A 2 40.60 -35.82 16.05
CA GLN A 2 39.75 -34.69 16.45
C GLN A 2 39.41 -33.90 15.17
N THR A 3 38.13 -33.71 14.88
CA THR A 3 37.65 -32.83 13.81
C THR A 3 38.00 -31.37 14.13
N PRO A 4 38.60 -30.59 13.24
CA PRO A 4 38.93 -29.21 13.51
C PRO A 4 37.65 -28.38 13.61
N TRP A 5 37.48 -27.66 14.70
CA TRP A 5 36.44 -26.68 14.98
C TRP A 5 36.54 -25.55 13.92
N ARG A 6 35.55 -25.47 13.02
CA ARG A 6 35.45 -24.36 12.10
C ARG A 6 34.77 -23.18 12.78
N SER A 7 35.46 -22.08 12.94
CA SER A 7 34.91 -20.82 13.39
C SER A 7 33.71 -20.44 12.53
N PRO A 8 32.57 -19.99 13.09
CA PRO A 8 31.46 -19.54 12.29
C PRO A 8 31.87 -18.38 11.39
N THR A 9 31.54 -18.48 10.12
CA THR A 9 31.87 -17.42 9.15
C THR A 9 31.16 -16.11 9.54
N ARG A 10 31.74 -14.95 9.24
CA ARG A 10 31.16 -13.62 9.53
C ARG A 10 29.70 -13.49 9.10
N SER A 11 29.28 -14.20 8.06
CA SER A 11 27.88 -14.23 7.60
C SER A 11 26.95 -14.94 8.56
N THR A 12 27.37 -16.02 9.24
CA THR A 12 26.55 -16.80 10.17
C THR A 12 26.30 -16.03 11.47
N VAL A 13 27.31 -15.32 11.96
CA VAL A 13 27.19 -14.46 13.16
C VAL A 13 26.26 -13.27 12.89
N ALA A 14 26.34 -12.67 11.68
CA ALA A 14 25.47 -11.56 11.30
C ALA A 14 23.98 -11.96 11.12
N VAL A 15 23.70 -13.21 10.76
CA VAL A 15 22.33 -13.74 10.65
C VAL A 15 21.75 -14.07 12.03
N ASN A 16 22.53 -14.70 12.90
CA ASN A 16 22.06 -15.11 14.24
C ASN A 16 21.70 -13.93 15.15
N GLY A 17 22.34 -12.76 15.00
CA GLY A 17 21.98 -11.56 15.77
C GLY A 17 20.70 -10.86 15.26
N ARG A 18 20.26 -11.11 14.02
CA ARG A 18 19.09 -10.46 13.43
C ARG A 18 17.77 -11.20 13.64
N LEU A 19 17.83 -12.48 13.93
CA LEU A 19 16.65 -13.29 14.19
C LEU A 19 15.91 -12.88 15.47
N PRO A 20 16.58 -12.68 16.61
CA PRO A 20 15.92 -12.23 17.85
C PRO A 20 15.26 -10.86 17.70
N GLU A 21 15.88 -9.93 16.96
CA GLU A 21 15.31 -8.60 16.71
C GLU A 21 14.02 -8.68 15.88
N HIS A 22 14.01 -9.50 14.83
CA HIS A 22 12.81 -9.71 14.01
C HIS A 22 11.69 -10.40 14.80
N GLU A 23 12.04 -11.38 15.66
CA GLU A 23 11.06 -12.03 16.52
C GLU A 23 10.47 -11.06 17.55
N ALA A 24 11.29 -10.21 18.17
CA ALA A 24 10.83 -9.17 19.08
C ALA A 24 9.90 -8.18 18.38
N PHE A 25 10.26 -7.77 17.14
CA PHE A 25 9.42 -6.93 16.30
C PHE A 25 8.04 -7.57 16.01
N ARG A 26 8.01 -8.87 15.67
CA ARG A 26 6.76 -9.60 15.40
C ARG A 26 5.85 -9.72 16.61
N ARG A 27 6.41 -9.71 17.83
CA ARG A 27 5.65 -9.86 19.07
C ARG A 27 5.30 -8.54 19.75
N ARG A 28 5.82 -7.41 19.24
CA ARG A 28 5.57 -6.13 19.89
C ARG A 28 4.10 -5.76 19.85
N GLU A 29 3.61 -5.13 20.89
CA GLU A 29 2.27 -4.59 20.97
C GLU A 29 2.13 -3.33 20.11
N LEU A 30 0.98 -3.17 19.46
CA LEU A 30 0.65 -2.05 18.58
C LEU A 30 -0.42 -1.13 19.17
N ARG A 31 -1.01 -1.50 20.32
CA ARG A 31 -2.11 -0.75 20.98
C ARG A 31 -1.73 0.63 21.49
N PHE A 32 -0.45 0.95 21.58
CA PHE A 32 0.04 2.25 22.12
C PHE A 32 -0.07 3.40 21.11
N HIS A 33 -0.34 3.09 19.85
CA HIS A 33 -0.49 4.05 18.79
C HIS A 33 -1.73 3.74 17.96
N ARG A 34 -2.35 4.79 17.41
CA ARG A 34 -3.43 4.65 16.44
C ARG A 34 -2.85 4.89 15.04
N TYR A 35 -3.29 4.06 14.09
CA TYR A 35 -2.84 4.13 12.69
C TYR A 35 -4.02 4.49 11.80
N ALA A 36 -3.92 5.62 11.09
CA ALA A 36 -4.96 6.09 10.19
C ALA A 36 -4.89 5.40 8.82
N TYR A 37 -3.69 5.34 8.25
CA TYR A 37 -3.46 4.80 6.92
C TYR A 37 -2.50 3.62 6.99
N TRP A 38 -2.80 2.58 6.18
CA TRP A 38 -1.87 1.48 5.97
C TRP A 38 -1.47 1.41 4.51
N PHE A 39 -0.18 1.20 4.25
CA PHE A 39 0.36 0.84 2.96
C PHE A 39 0.69 -0.64 2.99
N VAL A 40 0.12 -1.41 2.06
CA VAL A 40 0.29 -2.86 1.97
C VAL A 40 0.84 -3.22 0.60
N ASN A 41 1.85 -4.09 0.56
CA ASN A 41 2.41 -4.57 -0.70
C ASN A 41 3.10 -5.91 -0.51
N GLY A 42 3.05 -6.76 -1.54
CA GLY A 42 3.82 -7.99 -1.64
C GLY A 42 5.04 -7.80 -2.54
N VAL A 43 6.19 -8.29 -2.12
CA VAL A 43 7.39 -8.26 -2.94
C VAL A 43 8.04 -9.63 -3.04
N HIS A 44 8.35 -10.04 -4.27
CA HIS A 44 9.06 -11.28 -4.52
C HIS A 44 10.57 -11.05 -4.47
N VAL A 45 11.25 -11.80 -3.60
CA VAL A 45 12.71 -11.81 -3.46
C VAL A 45 13.27 -13.20 -3.71
N SER A 46 14.43 -13.29 -4.35
CA SER A 46 15.09 -14.57 -4.61
C SER A 46 15.75 -15.12 -3.33
N ILE A 47 15.64 -16.43 -3.12
CA ILE A 47 16.32 -17.19 -2.08
C ILE A 47 17.17 -18.31 -2.72
N ARG A 48 18.22 -18.80 -2.02
CA ARG A 48 19.19 -19.76 -2.56
C ARG A 48 18.82 -21.24 -2.32
N LEU A 49 17.56 -21.57 -2.16
CA LEU A 49 17.17 -22.97 -1.89
C LEU A 49 16.91 -23.79 -3.16
N GLY A 50 16.75 -23.15 -4.32
CA GLY A 50 16.55 -23.78 -5.62
C GLY A 50 16.70 -22.77 -6.77
N LYS A 51 16.69 -23.26 -8.04
CA LYS A 51 16.88 -22.40 -9.21
C LYS A 51 15.77 -21.33 -9.38
N ASP A 52 14.57 -21.56 -8.83
CA ASP A 52 13.38 -20.72 -9.04
C ASP A 52 12.66 -20.33 -7.72
N ASP A 53 13.31 -20.54 -6.56
CA ASP A 53 12.67 -20.25 -5.28
C ASP A 53 12.58 -18.73 -5.05
N LYS A 54 11.36 -18.22 -5.11
CA LYS A 54 11.01 -16.86 -4.74
C LYS A 54 10.24 -16.87 -3.43
N LEU A 55 10.63 -16.00 -2.52
CA LEU A 55 9.88 -15.70 -1.31
C LEU A 55 9.01 -14.48 -1.58
N CYS A 56 7.73 -14.57 -1.32
CA CYS A 56 6.83 -13.41 -1.29
C CYS A 56 6.91 -12.79 0.11
N LEU A 57 7.39 -11.56 0.20
CA LEU A 57 7.39 -10.79 1.43
C LEU A 57 6.14 -9.93 1.45
N LEU A 58 5.31 -10.10 2.48
CA LEU A 58 4.15 -9.26 2.75
C LEU A 58 4.55 -8.19 3.77
N VAL A 59 4.40 -6.93 3.38
CA VAL A 59 4.83 -5.81 4.20
C VAL A 59 3.68 -4.85 4.44
N VAL A 60 3.55 -4.40 5.68
CA VAL A 60 2.58 -3.38 6.09
C VAL A 60 3.32 -2.23 6.76
N ILE A 61 3.07 -1.00 6.28
CA ILE A 61 3.54 0.24 6.88
C ILE A 61 2.31 1.01 7.34
N GLY A 62 2.25 1.37 8.62
CA GLY A 62 1.20 2.21 9.20
C GLY A 62 1.62 3.67 9.27
N VAL A 63 0.64 4.57 9.19
CA VAL A 63 0.80 5.99 9.47
C VAL A 63 0.11 6.28 10.79
N ARG A 64 0.89 6.65 11.79
CA ARG A 64 0.43 6.98 13.13
C ARG A 64 -0.35 8.30 13.12
N GLU A 65 -1.13 8.55 14.17
CA GLU A 65 -1.88 9.79 14.36
C GLU A 65 -1.03 11.06 14.31
N ASP A 66 0.26 10.97 14.66
CA ASP A 66 1.24 12.06 14.55
C ASP A 66 1.87 12.18 13.15
N GLY A 67 1.38 11.42 12.16
CA GLY A 67 1.89 11.39 10.78
C GLY A 67 3.18 10.60 10.58
N THR A 68 3.75 10.01 11.64
CA THR A 68 4.95 9.16 11.54
C THR A 68 4.61 7.84 10.87
N LYS A 69 5.45 7.42 9.93
CA LYS A 69 5.34 6.11 9.29
C LYS A 69 6.07 5.05 10.10
N GLU A 70 5.43 3.92 10.31
CA GLU A 70 5.96 2.82 11.10
C GLU A 70 5.78 1.48 10.40
N LEU A 71 6.84 0.66 10.37
CA LEU A 71 6.78 -0.69 9.86
C LEU A 71 5.95 -1.56 10.82
N LEU A 72 4.87 -2.17 10.36
CA LEU A 72 3.95 -2.96 11.19
C LEU A 72 4.15 -4.47 11.02
N ALA A 73 4.40 -4.92 9.79
CA ALA A 73 4.63 -6.32 9.48
C ALA A 73 5.66 -6.50 8.36
N VAL A 74 6.45 -7.57 8.48
CA VAL A 74 7.31 -8.15 7.44
C VAL A 74 7.19 -9.65 7.59
N GLU A 75 6.36 -10.28 6.77
CA GLU A 75 6.03 -11.70 6.86
C GLU A 75 6.27 -12.41 5.54
N ASP A 76 6.45 -13.72 5.59
CA ASP A 76 6.43 -14.52 4.37
C ASP A 76 5.00 -14.96 4.03
N GLY A 77 4.67 -14.93 2.75
CA GLY A 77 3.40 -15.41 2.24
C GLY A 77 3.61 -16.43 1.12
N TYR A 78 2.69 -17.39 1.04
CA TYR A 78 2.57 -18.20 -0.17
C TYR A 78 1.88 -17.37 -1.25
N ARG A 79 2.67 -16.56 -2.01
CA ARG A 79 2.17 -15.51 -2.91
C ARG A 79 1.37 -14.45 -2.13
N GLU A 80 0.69 -13.56 -2.84
CA GLU A 80 -0.25 -12.60 -2.27
C GLU A 80 -1.66 -13.21 -2.14
N SER A 81 -1.76 -14.38 -1.53
CA SER A 81 -3.03 -15.07 -1.35
C SER A 81 -3.87 -14.44 -0.24
N THR A 82 -5.19 -14.67 -0.30
CA THR A 82 -6.13 -14.23 0.75
C THR A 82 -5.72 -14.77 2.12
N ASP A 83 -5.34 -16.05 2.20
CA ASP A 83 -4.96 -16.68 3.45
C ASP A 83 -3.72 -16.05 4.07
N SER A 84 -2.69 -15.77 3.24
CA SER A 84 -1.46 -15.12 3.68
C SER A 84 -1.73 -13.71 4.23
N TRP A 85 -2.50 -12.91 3.50
CA TRP A 85 -2.87 -11.57 3.95
C TRP A 85 -3.79 -11.59 5.18
N SER A 86 -4.74 -12.55 5.25
CA SER A 86 -5.61 -12.72 6.43
C SER A 86 -4.80 -13.07 7.68
N ALA A 87 -3.77 -13.90 7.54
CA ALA A 87 -2.89 -14.23 8.66
C ALA A 87 -2.13 -12.98 9.17
N VAL A 88 -1.57 -12.18 8.27
CA VAL A 88 -0.89 -10.91 8.60
C VAL A 88 -1.86 -9.94 9.30
N MET A 89 -3.04 -9.74 8.73
CA MET A 89 -4.02 -8.78 9.27
C MET A 89 -4.57 -9.22 10.64
N ARG A 90 -4.82 -10.51 10.82
CA ARG A 90 -5.25 -11.08 12.12
C ARG A 90 -4.14 -10.95 13.18
N ASP A 91 -2.88 -11.15 12.81
CA ASP A 91 -1.74 -10.93 13.70
C ASP A 91 -1.65 -9.46 14.14
N LEU A 92 -1.76 -8.52 13.19
CA LEU A 92 -1.78 -7.08 13.50
C LEU A 92 -2.92 -6.74 14.49
N LYS A 93 -4.13 -7.26 14.24
CA LYS A 93 -5.28 -7.08 15.13
C LYS A 93 -5.05 -7.69 16.51
N ALA A 94 -4.48 -8.89 16.58
CA ALA A 94 -4.16 -9.58 17.84
C ALA A 94 -3.11 -8.82 18.67
N ARG A 95 -2.16 -8.14 18.01
CA ARG A 95 -1.17 -7.26 18.66
C ARG A 95 -1.76 -5.89 19.05
N GLY A 96 -3.03 -5.65 18.80
CA GLY A 96 -3.75 -4.45 19.23
C GLY A 96 -3.74 -3.30 18.23
N ALA A 97 -3.40 -3.54 16.96
CA ALA A 97 -3.58 -2.51 15.95
C ALA A 97 -5.06 -2.17 15.76
N ASN A 98 -5.39 -0.88 15.73
CA ASN A 98 -6.74 -0.42 15.40
C ASN A 98 -7.06 -0.69 13.92
N GLU A 99 -8.34 -0.72 13.59
CA GLU A 99 -8.79 -0.69 12.21
C GLU A 99 -8.38 0.63 11.54
N PRO A 100 -7.65 0.58 10.41
CA PRO A 100 -7.24 1.80 9.71
C PRO A 100 -8.42 2.45 8.97
N VAL A 101 -8.36 3.76 8.78
CA VAL A 101 -9.38 4.48 8.00
C VAL A 101 -9.25 4.18 6.51
N LEU A 102 -8.00 4.02 6.03
CA LEU A 102 -7.70 3.73 4.63
C LEU A 102 -6.53 2.74 4.51
N VAL A 103 -6.68 1.78 3.61
CA VAL A 103 -5.60 0.86 3.21
C VAL A 103 -5.29 1.06 1.74
N LEU A 104 -4.04 1.36 1.44
CA LEU A 104 -3.53 1.56 0.10
C LEU A 104 -2.68 0.36 -0.33
N GLY A 105 -2.96 -0.20 -1.52
CA GLY A 105 -2.25 -1.34 -2.08
C GLY A 105 -2.29 -1.38 -3.61
N ASP A 106 -1.61 -2.36 -4.19
CA ASP A 106 -1.49 -2.55 -5.64
C ASP A 106 -2.76 -3.10 -6.33
N GLY A 107 -3.77 -3.47 -5.57
CA GLY A 107 -5.03 -4.02 -6.10
C GLY A 107 -5.10 -5.54 -6.12
N ALA A 108 -4.13 -6.26 -5.52
CA ALA A 108 -4.18 -7.71 -5.43
C ALA A 108 -5.47 -8.19 -4.75
N LEU A 109 -6.22 -9.09 -5.42
CA LEU A 109 -7.55 -9.55 -4.94
C LEU A 109 -7.48 -10.21 -3.58
N GLY A 110 -6.40 -10.94 -3.29
CA GLY A 110 -6.18 -11.61 -1.99
C GLY A 110 -6.08 -10.61 -0.84
N THR A 111 -5.41 -9.49 -1.04
CA THR A 111 -5.28 -8.41 -0.06
C THR A 111 -6.63 -7.81 0.30
N TRP A 112 -7.44 -7.52 -0.72
CA TRP A 112 -8.76 -6.90 -0.51
C TRP A 112 -9.78 -7.84 0.11
N ALA A 113 -9.72 -9.13 -0.20
CA ALA A 113 -10.56 -10.13 0.44
C ALA A 113 -10.21 -10.24 1.93
N ALA A 114 -8.93 -10.35 2.27
CA ALA A 114 -8.45 -10.41 3.65
C ALA A 114 -8.81 -9.14 4.45
N LEU A 115 -8.68 -7.95 3.83
CA LEU A 115 -9.03 -6.68 4.47
C LEU A 115 -10.51 -6.65 4.84
N ARG A 116 -11.39 -7.01 3.92
CA ARG A 116 -12.84 -7.06 4.17
C ARG A 116 -13.21 -7.99 5.31
N ASP A 117 -12.52 -9.11 5.44
CA ASP A 117 -12.82 -10.12 6.46
C ASP A 117 -12.32 -9.71 7.84
N VAL A 118 -11.17 -9.03 7.95
CA VAL A 118 -10.52 -8.72 9.24
C VAL A 118 -10.83 -7.30 9.71
N PHE A 119 -10.90 -6.34 8.76
CA PHE A 119 -11.10 -4.92 8.99
C PHE A 119 -12.16 -4.36 8.03
N PRO A 120 -13.44 -4.70 8.24
CA PRO A 120 -14.54 -4.42 7.29
C PRO A 120 -14.86 -2.94 7.11
N ALA A 121 -14.59 -2.08 8.10
CA ALA A 121 -14.81 -0.64 8.01
C ALA A 121 -13.66 0.09 7.30
N ALA A 122 -12.49 -0.56 7.13
CA ALA A 122 -11.36 0.03 6.45
C ALA A 122 -11.67 0.27 4.96
N ARG A 123 -11.48 1.50 4.51
CA ARG A 123 -11.65 1.88 3.11
C ARG A 123 -10.44 1.41 2.30
N ARG A 124 -10.63 1.25 0.99
CA ARG A 124 -9.59 0.79 0.06
C ARG A 124 -9.21 1.92 -0.87
N GLN A 125 -7.90 2.07 -1.09
CA GLN A 125 -7.33 2.91 -2.12
C GLN A 125 -6.45 2.04 -3.02
N ALA A 126 -6.75 2.01 -4.31
CA ALA A 126 -5.89 1.36 -5.28
C ALA A 126 -4.75 2.30 -5.71
N CYS A 127 -3.55 1.76 -5.89
CA CYS A 127 -2.38 2.53 -6.31
C CYS A 127 -2.52 2.95 -7.78
N TRP A 128 -2.48 4.25 -8.05
CA TRP A 128 -2.55 4.80 -9.41
C TRP A 128 -1.38 4.37 -10.29
N VAL A 129 -0.17 4.22 -9.76
CA VAL A 129 0.99 3.74 -10.55
C VAL A 129 0.71 2.35 -11.12
N HIS A 130 0.19 1.44 -10.30
CA HIS A 130 -0.18 0.09 -10.74
C HIS A 130 -1.39 0.11 -11.69
N ALA A 131 -2.39 0.94 -11.43
CA ALA A 131 -3.54 1.08 -12.31
C ALA A 131 -3.13 1.59 -13.70
N ILE A 132 -2.30 2.64 -13.76
CA ILE A 132 -1.74 3.16 -15.02
C ILE A 132 -0.97 2.07 -15.76
N ALA A 133 -0.04 1.38 -15.10
CA ALA A 133 0.72 0.29 -15.72
C ALA A 133 -0.22 -0.80 -16.28
N ASN A 134 -1.22 -1.22 -15.51
CA ASN A 134 -2.20 -2.23 -15.92
C ASN A 134 -3.05 -1.81 -17.13
N VAL A 135 -3.37 -0.53 -17.24
CA VAL A 135 -4.09 0.02 -18.40
C VAL A 135 -3.18 0.07 -19.63
N LEU A 136 -1.96 0.59 -19.46
CA LEU A 136 -0.98 0.68 -20.56
C LEU A 136 -0.60 -0.69 -21.11
N ASP A 137 -0.53 -1.73 -20.27
CA ASP A 137 -0.26 -3.10 -20.70
C ASP A 137 -1.36 -3.67 -21.62
N CYS A 138 -2.57 -3.09 -21.63
CA CYS A 138 -3.63 -3.45 -22.55
C CYS A 138 -3.48 -2.78 -23.91
N LEU A 139 -2.66 -1.73 -24.03
CA LEU A 139 -2.61 -0.86 -25.20
C LEU A 139 -1.39 -1.16 -26.09
N PRO A 140 -1.52 -1.05 -27.42
CA PRO A 140 -0.39 -1.02 -28.32
C PRO A 140 0.63 0.07 -27.92
N LYS A 141 1.93 -0.21 -28.04
CA LYS A 141 3.00 0.73 -27.63
C LYS A 141 2.84 2.15 -28.18
N ARG A 142 2.34 2.29 -29.41
CA ARG A 142 2.11 3.59 -30.06
C ARG A 142 1.07 4.47 -29.34
N LEU A 143 0.12 3.87 -28.63
CA LEU A 143 -0.95 4.59 -27.91
C LEU A 143 -0.56 4.88 -26.46
N GLN A 144 0.40 4.15 -25.90
CA GLN A 144 0.78 4.26 -24.49
C GLN A 144 1.18 5.67 -24.05
N PRO A 145 2.00 6.45 -24.81
CA PRO A 145 2.41 7.78 -24.34
C PRO A 145 1.23 8.73 -24.17
N ARG A 146 0.29 8.73 -25.13
CA ARG A 146 -0.90 9.58 -25.07
C ARG A 146 -1.85 9.13 -23.96
N ALA A 147 -2.13 7.84 -23.86
CA ALA A 147 -2.95 7.28 -22.79
C ALA A 147 -2.34 7.56 -21.41
N GLN A 148 -1.03 7.49 -21.26
CA GLN A 148 -0.34 7.82 -20.03
C GLN A 148 -0.56 9.27 -19.62
N THR A 149 -0.47 10.22 -20.53
CA THR A 149 -0.76 11.64 -20.26
C THR A 149 -2.19 11.80 -19.75
N MET A 150 -3.18 11.22 -20.45
CA MET A 150 -4.58 11.31 -20.04
C MET A 150 -4.86 10.64 -18.70
N LEU A 151 -4.20 9.51 -18.40
CA LEU A 151 -4.30 8.85 -17.09
C LEU A 151 -3.71 9.69 -15.94
N HIS A 152 -2.63 10.44 -16.20
CA HIS A 152 -2.10 11.41 -15.25
C HIS A 152 -3.05 12.59 -15.04
N GLU A 153 -3.70 13.10 -16.11
CA GLU A 153 -4.72 14.14 -15.98
C GLU A 153 -5.88 13.69 -15.08
N ILE A 154 -6.32 12.42 -15.20
CA ILE A 154 -7.35 11.85 -14.33
C ILE A 154 -6.85 11.79 -12.88
N MET A 155 -5.63 11.29 -12.64
CA MET A 155 -5.06 11.13 -11.30
C MET A 155 -4.85 12.48 -10.60
N GLU A 156 -4.46 13.52 -11.35
CA GLU A 156 -4.11 14.84 -10.84
C GLU A 156 -5.30 15.83 -10.85
N ALA A 157 -6.49 15.37 -11.23
CA ALA A 157 -7.68 16.21 -11.28
C ALA A 157 -8.00 16.80 -9.90
N PRO A 158 -8.41 18.09 -9.82
CA PRO A 158 -8.61 18.79 -8.56
C PRO A 158 -9.83 18.29 -7.78
N THR A 159 -10.84 17.72 -8.49
CA THR A 159 -12.04 17.17 -7.88
C THR A 159 -12.37 15.80 -8.46
N ARG A 160 -13.17 15.02 -7.73
CA ARG A 160 -13.68 13.73 -8.21
C ARG A 160 -14.52 13.90 -9.49
N ALA A 161 -15.27 15.01 -9.61
CA ALA A 161 -16.06 15.32 -10.79
C ALA A 161 -15.17 15.58 -12.01
N ASP A 162 -14.09 16.36 -11.85
CA ASP A 162 -13.12 16.60 -12.92
C ASP A 162 -12.40 15.34 -13.34
N ALA A 163 -12.07 14.45 -12.39
CA ALA A 163 -11.50 13.15 -12.69
C ALA A 163 -12.46 12.29 -13.52
N ALA A 164 -13.76 12.31 -13.21
CA ALA A 164 -14.78 11.60 -13.99
C ALA A 164 -14.90 12.16 -15.40
N LEU A 165 -14.90 13.49 -15.57
CA LEU A 165 -14.89 14.13 -16.90
C LEU A 165 -13.62 13.78 -17.70
N ALA A 166 -12.47 13.70 -17.06
CA ALA A 166 -11.24 13.29 -17.72
C ALA A 166 -11.28 11.79 -18.11
N LEU A 167 -11.91 10.94 -17.30
CA LEU A 167 -12.15 9.54 -17.66
C LEU A 167 -13.05 9.39 -18.87
N GLU A 168 -14.12 10.18 -18.99
CA GLU A 168 -14.99 10.14 -20.17
C GLU A 168 -14.22 10.52 -21.45
N ARG A 169 -13.34 11.52 -21.40
CA ARG A 169 -12.46 11.84 -22.55
C ARG A 169 -11.54 10.69 -22.94
N LEU A 170 -10.99 9.97 -21.96
CA LEU A 170 -10.17 8.78 -22.21
C LEU A 170 -11.03 7.64 -22.80
N ARG A 171 -12.27 7.49 -22.33
CA ARG A 171 -13.24 6.51 -22.83
C ARG A 171 -13.56 6.76 -24.31
N ASP A 172 -13.92 7.98 -24.67
CA ASP A 172 -14.20 8.36 -26.05
C ASP A 172 -13.05 8.03 -27.01
N GLU A 173 -11.82 8.13 -26.54
CA GLU A 173 -10.65 7.85 -27.36
C GLU A 173 -10.32 6.36 -27.49
N LEU A 174 -10.49 5.58 -26.42
CA LEU A 174 -9.97 4.21 -26.33
C LEU A 174 -11.04 3.11 -26.38
N GLU A 175 -12.27 3.35 -25.92
CA GLU A 175 -13.24 2.27 -25.68
C GLU A 175 -13.57 1.47 -26.93
N ALA A 176 -13.73 2.14 -28.08
CA ALA A 176 -14.04 1.46 -29.35
C ALA A 176 -12.90 0.56 -29.85
N LYS A 177 -11.64 0.84 -29.44
CA LYS A 177 -10.45 0.13 -29.93
C LYS A 177 -9.90 -0.85 -28.91
N ASP A 178 -9.90 -0.45 -27.65
CA ASP A 178 -9.25 -1.16 -26.53
C ASP A 178 -10.17 -1.21 -25.28
N PRO A 179 -11.38 -1.79 -25.36
CA PRO A 179 -12.37 -1.77 -24.27
C PRO A 179 -11.87 -2.39 -22.99
N LYS A 180 -10.88 -3.29 -23.06
CA LYS A 180 -10.26 -3.91 -21.87
C LYS A 180 -9.48 -2.91 -21.02
N ALA A 181 -8.94 -1.86 -21.62
CA ALA A 181 -8.21 -0.81 -20.90
C ALA A 181 -9.18 0.00 -20.02
N ILE A 182 -10.32 0.38 -20.59
CA ILE A 182 -11.38 1.12 -19.87
C ILE A 182 -12.01 0.24 -18.78
N ALA A 183 -12.35 -1.00 -19.10
CA ALA A 183 -12.95 -1.93 -18.12
C ALA A 183 -12.10 -2.13 -16.85
N LYS A 184 -10.76 -2.01 -16.94
CA LYS A 184 -9.89 -2.05 -15.74
C LYS A 184 -10.08 -0.81 -14.85
N LEU A 185 -10.20 0.38 -15.45
CA LEU A 185 -10.45 1.61 -14.70
C LEU A 185 -11.85 1.60 -14.06
N ASP A 186 -12.87 1.19 -14.79
CA ASP A 186 -14.24 1.12 -14.29
C ASP A 186 -14.36 0.20 -13.09
N ARG A 187 -13.75 -0.99 -13.17
CA ARG A 187 -13.74 -1.95 -12.07
C ARG A 187 -13.14 -1.36 -10.79
N ASP A 188 -12.06 -0.60 -10.92
CA ASP A 188 -11.29 -0.11 -9.79
C ASP A 188 -11.60 1.36 -9.44
N TRP A 189 -12.50 2.03 -10.19
CA TRP A 189 -12.77 3.47 -10.10
C TRP A 189 -13.07 3.96 -8.70
N LYS A 190 -14.00 3.29 -8.01
CA LYS A 190 -14.34 3.62 -6.62
C LYS A 190 -13.12 3.60 -5.71
N HIS A 191 -12.19 2.68 -5.95
CA HIS A 191 -10.98 2.53 -5.14
C HIS A 191 -9.84 3.42 -5.60
N LEU A 192 -9.82 3.81 -6.87
CA LEU A 192 -8.85 4.77 -7.40
C LEU A 192 -9.13 6.20 -6.94
N THR A 193 -10.41 6.54 -6.74
CA THR A 193 -10.86 7.88 -6.36
C THR A 193 -11.18 8.02 -4.86
N ALA A 194 -10.89 7.01 -4.04
CA ALA A 194 -11.20 7.05 -2.61
C ALA A 194 -10.43 8.15 -1.86
N PHE A 195 -9.24 8.54 -2.34
CA PHE A 195 -8.41 9.59 -1.74
C PHE A 195 -9.08 10.97 -1.72
N TYR A 196 -10.06 11.25 -2.60
CA TYR A 196 -10.80 12.53 -2.58
C TYR A 196 -11.58 12.77 -1.29
N ASP A 197 -11.87 11.72 -0.53
CA ASP A 197 -12.55 11.81 0.76
C ASP A 197 -11.56 11.94 1.94
N PHE A 198 -10.34 12.40 1.66
CA PHE A 198 -9.26 12.66 2.63
C PHE A 198 -8.64 14.02 2.36
N PRO A 199 -7.91 14.63 3.34
CA PRO A 199 -7.28 15.94 3.16
C PRO A 199 -6.47 16.03 1.87
N ALA A 200 -6.60 17.14 1.13
CA ALA A 200 -5.89 17.34 -0.14
C ALA A 200 -4.36 17.28 0.05
N GLU A 201 -3.85 17.72 1.19
CA GLU A 201 -2.44 17.68 1.57
C GLU A 201 -1.89 16.24 1.64
N HIS A 202 -2.76 15.25 1.86
CA HIS A 202 -2.40 13.85 1.93
C HIS A 202 -2.43 13.15 0.56
N TRP A 203 -3.10 13.68 -0.46
CA TRP A 203 -3.36 13.01 -1.73
C TRP A 203 -2.10 12.47 -2.39
N ARG A 204 -1.02 13.27 -2.43
CA ARG A 204 0.26 12.84 -2.98
C ARG A 204 0.80 11.56 -2.35
N HIS A 205 0.46 11.30 -1.09
CA HIS A 205 0.85 10.10 -0.38
C HIS A 205 -0.18 8.97 -0.55
N LEU A 206 -1.46 9.31 -0.75
CA LEU A 206 -2.55 8.34 -0.81
C LEU A 206 -2.82 7.82 -2.23
N GLN A 207 -2.40 8.53 -3.27
CA GLN A 207 -2.57 8.10 -4.66
C GLN A 207 -1.63 6.97 -5.06
N THR A 208 -0.46 6.84 -4.42
CA THR A 208 0.58 5.90 -4.84
C THR A 208 1.21 5.13 -3.69
N SER A 209 1.64 3.89 -3.95
CA SER A 209 2.38 3.05 -3.00
C SER A 209 3.88 3.35 -2.93
N ASN A 210 4.32 4.49 -3.46
CA ASN A 210 5.75 4.88 -3.51
C ASN A 210 6.44 4.84 -2.15
N VAL A 211 5.71 5.07 -1.06
CA VAL A 211 6.23 4.99 0.31
C VAL A 211 6.86 3.63 0.59
N ILE A 212 6.18 2.55 0.18
CA ILE A 212 6.63 1.19 0.41
C ILE A 212 7.56 0.70 -0.72
N GLU A 213 7.30 1.10 -1.96
CA GLU A 213 8.08 0.66 -3.13
C GLU A 213 9.53 1.15 -3.11
N SER A 214 9.76 2.40 -2.70
CA SER A 214 11.11 2.96 -2.56
C SER A 214 11.95 2.18 -1.54
N SER A 215 11.32 1.73 -0.45
CA SER A 215 11.96 0.88 0.55
C SER A 215 12.30 -0.50 0.00
N PHE A 216 11.44 -1.07 -0.87
CA PHE A 216 11.70 -2.35 -1.52
C PHE A 216 12.84 -2.31 -2.55
N ALA A 217 13.12 -1.17 -3.17
CA ALA A 217 14.25 -1.05 -4.08
C ALA A 217 15.55 -1.46 -3.40
N THR A 218 15.76 -1.06 -2.14
CA THR A 218 16.93 -1.46 -1.33
C THR A 218 16.92 -2.96 -1.03
N VAL A 219 15.78 -3.53 -0.67
CA VAL A 219 15.66 -4.98 -0.40
C VAL A 219 15.95 -5.78 -1.66
N LYS A 220 15.35 -5.41 -2.81
CA LYS A 220 15.58 -6.06 -4.11
C LYS A 220 17.05 -5.96 -4.54
N LEU A 221 17.69 -4.79 -4.36
CA LEU A 221 19.10 -4.60 -4.69
C LEU A 221 19.99 -5.53 -3.86
N ARG A 222 19.78 -5.57 -2.54
CA ARG A 222 20.58 -6.42 -1.64
C ARG A 222 20.40 -7.90 -1.92
N THR A 223 19.18 -8.36 -2.14
CA THR A 223 18.90 -9.76 -2.50
C THR A 223 19.59 -10.14 -3.82
N ARG A 224 19.56 -9.24 -4.82
CA ARG A 224 20.25 -9.47 -6.10
C ARG A 224 21.77 -9.55 -5.94
N VAL A 225 22.38 -8.60 -5.22
CA VAL A 225 23.85 -8.54 -5.01
C VAL A 225 24.35 -9.74 -4.22
N THR A 226 23.61 -10.19 -3.21
CA THR A 226 23.94 -11.38 -2.41
C THR A 226 23.56 -12.71 -3.07
N LYS A 227 22.98 -12.67 -4.28
CA LYS A 227 22.42 -13.83 -4.99
C LYS A 227 21.38 -14.60 -4.16
N GLY A 228 20.58 -13.89 -3.37
CA GLY A 228 19.56 -14.44 -2.48
C GLY A 228 20.10 -14.80 -1.09
N ALA A 229 19.18 -14.93 -0.14
CA ALA A 229 19.51 -15.40 1.22
C ALA A 229 19.57 -16.94 1.26
N GLY A 230 20.34 -17.48 2.20
CA GLY A 230 20.55 -18.93 2.33
C GLY A 230 19.36 -19.71 2.91
N SER A 231 18.33 -19.01 3.42
CA SER A 231 17.09 -19.59 3.95
C SER A 231 15.96 -18.54 3.93
N LYS A 232 14.71 -18.99 4.05
CA LYS A 232 13.55 -18.10 4.21
C LYS A 232 13.69 -17.18 5.42
N THR A 233 14.05 -17.76 6.57
CA THR A 233 14.25 -17.03 7.83
C THR A 233 15.35 -15.95 7.69
N ALA A 234 16.44 -16.27 7.01
CA ALA A 234 17.51 -15.29 6.75
C ALA A 234 17.04 -14.18 5.79
N ALA A 235 16.18 -14.49 4.81
CA ALA A 235 15.59 -13.52 3.90
C ALA A 235 14.67 -12.54 4.64
N LEU A 236 13.79 -13.07 5.51
CA LEU A 236 12.90 -12.27 6.35
C LEU A 236 13.67 -11.34 7.29
N ALA A 237 14.63 -11.89 8.04
CA ALA A 237 15.46 -11.10 8.97
C ALA A 237 16.27 -10.00 8.24
N MET A 238 16.76 -10.30 7.02
CA MET A 238 17.43 -9.30 6.19
C MET A 238 16.48 -8.23 5.70
N ALA A 239 15.29 -8.61 5.20
CA ALA A 239 14.29 -7.67 4.72
C ALA A 239 13.81 -6.76 5.86
N TYR A 240 13.49 -7.34 7.01
CA TYR A 240 13.13 -6.59 8.22
C TYR A 240 14.21 -5.54 8.56
N LYS A 241 15.48 -5.95 8.67
CA LYS A 241 16.55 -5.02 9.06
C LYS A 241 16.78 -3.89 8.06
N LEU A 242 16.59 -4.15 6.77
CA LEU A 242 16.68 -3.12 5.73
C LEU A 242 15.50 -2.15 5.78
N LEU A 243 14.29 -2.64 6.04
CA LEU A 243 13.09 -1.81 6.18
C LEU A 243 13.10 -1.01 7.48
N ASP A 244 13.53 -1.62 8.58
CA ASP A 244 13.71 -0.98 9.88
C ASP A 244 14.72 0.19 9.80
N ALA A 245 15.87 -0.02 9.16
CA ALA A 245 16.85 1.05 8.90
C ALA A 245 16.34 2.12 7.91
N ALA A 246 15.45 1.75 6.99
CA ALA A 246 14.83 2.71 6.08
C ALA A 246 13.79 3.58 6.79
N GLN A 247 13.06 3.01 7.76
CA GLN A 247 12.05 3.68 8.58
C GLN A 247 12.60 4.94 9.26
N GLU A 248 13.81 4.93 9.75
CA GLU A 248 14.47 6.08 10.39
C GLU A 248 14.55 7.32 9.48
N ARG A 249 14.48 7.10 8.16
CA ARG A 249 14.58 8.17 7.13
C ARG A 249 13.25 8.49 6.46
N TRP A 250 12.16 7.80 6.80
CA TRP A 250 10.86 8.11 6.23
C TRP A 250 10.38 9.46 6.71
N ARG A 251 10.00 10.29 5.76
CA ARG A 251 9.39 11.60 6.08
C ARG A 251 7.98 11.40 6.63
N ARG A 252 7.60 12.21 7.58
CA ARG A 252 6.22 12.29 8.05
C ARG A 252 5.28 12.67 6.91
N PHE A 253 3.99 12.42 7.10
CA PHE A 253 2.96 12.95 6.22
C PHE A 253 2.99 14.47 6.24
N ASN A 254 2.69 15.11 5.10
CA ASN A 254 2.45 16.55 5.05
C ASN A 254 1.23 16.84 5.93
N ASP A 255 1.18 18.01 6.54
CA ASP A 255 0.06 18.45 7.38
C ASP A 255 -0.47 17.34 8.31
N HIS A 256 0.47 16.70 8.98
CA HIS A 256 0.27 15.49 9.77
C HIS A 256 -0.80 15.63 10.87
N HIS A 257 -1.12 16.87 11.32
CA HIS A 257 -2.22 17.11 12.26
C HIS A 257 -3.58 16.65 11.69
N LEU A 258 -3.78 16.70 10.36
CA LEU A 258 -4.99 16.22 9.69
C LEU A 258 -5.14 14.68 9.73
N VAL A 259 -4.08 13.94 10.04
CA VAL A 259 -4.15 12.49 10.23
C VAL A 259 -5.00 12.14 11.46
N ALA A 260 -4.81 12.90 12.55
CA ALA A 260 -5.61 12.75 13.76
C ALA A 260 -7.09 13.08 13.51
N ASP A 261 -7.39 14.10 12.70
CA ASP A 261 -8.77 14.47 12.31
C ASP A 261 -9.46 13.32 11.56
N GLY A 262 -8.77 12.67 10.62
CA GLY A 262 -9.28 11.49 9.93
C GLY A 262 -9.60 10.33 10.88
N LEU A 263 -8.76 10.09 11.87
CA LEU A 263 -8.98 9.09 12.92
C LEU A 263 -10.14 9.46 13.87
N ALA A 264 -10.40 10.75 14.05
CA ALA A 264 -11.55 11.27 14.82
C ALA A 264 -12.86 11.22 14.03
N GLY A 265 -12.85 10.79 12.77
CA GLY A 265 -14.04 10.66 11.93
C GLY A 265 -14.40 11.94 11.16
N ALA A 266 -13.49 12.92 11.05
CA ALA A 266 -13.70 14.07 10.20
C ALA A 266 -13.95 13.64 8.76
N ARG A 267 -14.97 14.24 8.12
CA ARG A 267 -15.32 13.99 6.71
C ARG A 267 -14.67 15.03 5.81
N PHE A 268 -14.24 14.58 4.65
CA PHE A 268 -13.68 15.44 3.62
C PHE A 268 -14.42 15.17 2.30
N LYS A 269 -14.56 16.20 1.48
CA LYS A 269 -15.09 16.12 0.11
C LYS A 269 -14.13 16.89 -0.79
N ASP A 270 -13.58 16.20 -1.77
CA ASP A 270 -12.56 16.78 -2.67
C ASP A 270 -11.42 17.47 -1.89
N GLY A 271 -10.95 16.82 -0.82
CA GLY A 271 -9.85 17.30 0.01
C GLY A 271 -10.20 18.35 1.04
N ILE A 272 -11.38 18.94 0.99
CA ILE A 272 -11.84 19.99 1.89
C ILE A 272 -12.65 19.35 3.03
N ARG A 273 -12.40 19.81 4.27
CA ARG A 273 -13.16 19.34 5.44
C ARG A 273 -14.61 19.80 5.33
N VAL A 274 -15.54 18.86 5.44
CA VAL A 274 -16.98 19.13 5.49
C VAL A 274 -17.33 19.58 6.91
N THR A 275 -17.94 20.77 7.05
CA THR A 275 -18.50 21.28 8.30
C THR A 275 -19.99 20.94 8.37
N ASP A 276 -20.59 20.94 9.56
CA ASP A 276 -22.03 20.60 9.72
C ASP A 276 -22.92 21.63 9.00
N ASP A 277 -22.46 22.86 8.79
CA ASP A 277 -23.16 23.91 8.02
C ASP A 277 -23.31 23.54 6.53
N ASP A 278 -22.42 22.75 5.97
CA ASP A 278 -22.47 22.31 4.56
C ASP A 278 -23.55 21.24 4.28
N ASN A 279 -24.13 20.64 5.32
CA ASN A 279 -25.19 19.63 5.17
C ASN A 279 -26.58 20.24 4.92
N ASP A 280 -26.87 21.41 5.48
CA ASP A 280 -28.20 22.05 5.36
C ASP A 280 -28.45 22.58 3.92
N ASP A 281 -27.40 23.02 3.21
CA ASP A 281 -27.56 23.52 1.84
C ASP A 281 -27.81 22.41 0.79
N ASN A 282 -27.39 21.17 1.07
CA ASN A 282 -27.57 20.06 0.12
C ASN A 282 -28.95 19.39 0.24
N GLU A 283 -29.58 19.39 1.42
CA GLU A 283 -30.95 18.87 1.61
C GLU A 283 -31.98 19.83 0.99
N MET A 284 -31.72 21.15 1.00
CA MET A 284 -32.62 22.15 0.39
C MET A 284 -32.60 22.16 -1.15
N THR A 285 -31.56 21.65 -1.79
CA THR A 285 -31.48 21.55 -3.25
C THR A 285 -32.16 20.32 -3.82
N ASP A 286 -32.16 19.20 -3.10
CA ASP A 286 -32.83 17.98 -3.54
C ASP A 286 -34.38 18.06 -3.41
N GLU A 287 -34.90 18.81 -2.44
CA GLU A 287 -36.36 19.05 -2.35
C GLU A 287 -36.91 20.00 -3.44
N LYS A 288 -36.08 20.89 -3.99
CA LYS A 288 -36.49 21.80 -5.07
C LYS A 288 -36.48 21.19 -6.48
N VAL A 289 -35.87 20.03 -6.65
CA VAL A 289 -35.86 19.29 -7.94
C VAL A 289 -36.98 18.25 -7.99
N ALA A 290 -37.61 17.92 -6.85
CA ALA A 290 -38.71 16.95 -6.76
C ALA A 290 -40.11 17.60 -6.70
N ALA A 291 -40.23 18.91 -6.82
CA ALA A 291 -41.47 19.67 -6.94
C ALA A 291 -41.59 20.30 -8.34
#